data_02df24c729d401073d42a62a93e3519e
#
_entry.id   02df24c729d401073d42a62a93e3519e
#
_cell.length_a   1.000
_cell.length_b   1.000
_cell.length_c   1.000
_cell.angle_alpha   90.00
_cell.angle_beta   90.00
_cell.angle_gamma   90.00
#
_symmetry.space_group_name_H-M   'P 1'
#
loop_
_entity.id
_entity.type
_entity.pdbx_description
1 polymer ?
#
loop_
_entity_poly.entity_id
_entity_poly.type
_entity_poly.pdbx_seq_one_letter_code
_entity_poly.pdbx_strand_id
1 'polypeptide(L)'
;MGQTQTHNAIACFVPSSNNGIKGTVKFHQNGKCEIKLQGLVPNHTHAIHIHEFGDLTGGCKTCGGHYNPEGVTHGSLKHPSHPRHVGDLCNNIVASSKGVVAEIHYFPDVIVNDILGRSVVIHKLTDDLGMQGIYEGKKFKSYSEMSLSELKAYAINRNYFKRGDKINRETIVNKLNTESLKTGNAGSRMGCAVVGLSKK
;
A
#
# COMPACT_ATOMS: atom_id res chain seq x y z
N MET A 1 -14.11 -6.07 37.19
CA MET A 1 -13.66 -5.32 35.98
C MET A 1 -12.54 -6.13 35.34
N GLY A 2 -12.82 -6.84 34.22
CA GLY A 2 -11.81 -7.64 33.54
C GLY A 2 -10.77 -6.73 32.94
N GLN A 3 -9.48 -6.97 33.24
CA GLN A 3 -8.37 -6.33 32.53
C GLN A 3 -8.52 -6.67 31.04
N THR A 4 -8.76 -5.68 30.22
CA THR A 4 -8.66 -5.82 28.76
C THR A 4 -7.21 -6.18 28.45
N GLN A 5 -6.99 -7.46 28.15
CA GLN A 5 -5.67 -7.97 27.79
C GLN A 5 -5.25 -7.27 26.48
N THR A 6 -4.31 -6.35 26.57
CA THR A 6 -3.78 -5.64 25.40
C THR A 6 -2.89 -6.60 24.60
N HIS A 7 -3.33 -6.96 23.40
CA HIS A 7 -2.57 -7.81 22.48
C HIS A 7 -1.93 -6.96 21.40
N ASN A 8 -0.77 -7.39 20.91
CA ASN A 8 -0.22 -6.91 19.64
C ASN A 8 -0.88 -7.69 18.49
N ALA A 9 -0.77 -7.18 17.27
CA ALA A 9 -1.20 -7.87 16.07
C ALA A 9 -0.04 -8.13 15.12
N ILE A 10 -0.17 -9.13 14.26
CA ILE A 10 0.86 -9.53 13.32
C ILE A 10 0.24 -10.05 12.02
N ALA A 11 0.78 -9.61 10.88
CA ALA A 11 0.55 -10.20 9.58
C ALA A 11 1.79 -11.00 9.16
N CYS A 12 1.63 -12.31 8.91
CA CYS A 12 2.72 -13.21 8.57
C CYS A 12 2.66 -13.59 7.09
N PHE A 13 3.64 -13.15 6.31
CA PHE A 13 3.78 -13.48 4.89
C PHE A 13 4.46 -14.84 4.72
N VAL A 14 3.79 -15.78 4.04
CA VAL A 14 4.30 -17.11 3.75
C VAL A 14 4.69 -17.19 2.27
N PRO A 15 5.92 -17.64 1.93
CA PRO A 15 6.45 -17.56 0.56
C PRO A 15 5.60 -18.27 -0.50
N SER A 16 5.02 -19.42 -0.15
CA SER A 16 4.22 -20.25 -1.07
C SER A 16 2.94 -19.57 -1.57
N SER A 17 2.39 -18.63 -0.79
CA SER A 17 1.17 -17.90 -1.13
C SER A 17 1.41 -16.43 -1.51
N ASN A 18 2.66 -15.95 -1.45
CA ASN A 18 3.00 -14.54 -1.58
C ASN A 18 4.14 -14.27 -2.60
N ASN A 19 4.21 -15.02 -3.69
CA ASN A 19 5.22 -14.84 -4.73
C ASN A 19 6.67 -14.82 -4.19
N GLY A 20 6.96 -15.64 -3.20
CA GLY A 20 8.27 -15.70 -2.54
C GLY A 20 8.48 -14.67 -1.42
N ILE A 21 7.56 -13.74 -1.21
CA ILE A 21 7.64 -12.78 -0.11
C ILE A 21 7.41 -13.49 1.22
N LYS A 22 8.29 -13.26 2.17
CA LYS A 22 8.22 -13.82 3.53
C LYS A 22 8.57 -12.78 4.58
N GLY A 23 8.07 -12.97 5.79
CA GLY A 23 8.36 -12.10 6.93
C GLY A 23 7.10 -11.65 7.64
N THR A 24 7.19 -10.53 8.35
CA THR A 24 6.12 -10.06 9.24
C THR A 24 5.95 -8.55 9.20
N VAL A 25 4.71 -8.13 9.41
CA VAL A 25 4.35 -6.76 9.80
C VAL A 25 3.67 -6.86 11.16
N LYS A 26 4.29 -6.30 12.20
CA LYS A 26 3.82 -6.39 13.59
C LYS A 26 3.36 -5.01 14.09
N PHE A 27 2.14 -4.96 14.59
CA PHE A 27 1.52 -3.76 15.14
C PHE A 27 1.46 -3.86 16.67
N HIS A 28 1.93 -2.82 17.35
CA HIS A 28 1.94 -2.71 18.80
C HIS A 28 0.87 -1.72 19.27
N GLN A 29 0.36 -1.92 20.48
CA GLN A 29 -0.67 -1.06 21.08
C GLN A 29 -0.28 0.42 21.22
N ASN A 30 1.01 0.71 21.26
CA ASN A 30 1.55 2.08 21.34
C ASN A 30 1.72 2.75 19.96
N GLY A 31 1.12 2.19 18.90
CA GLY A 31 1.23 2.70 17.52
C GLY A 31 2.51 2.32 16.79
N LYS A 32 3.49 1.66 17.44
CA LYS A 32 4.69 1.16 16.76
C LYS A 32 4.32 0.07 15.76
N CYS A 33 4.88 0.14 14.56
CA CYS A 33 4.77 -0.89 13.53
C CYS A 33 6.16 -1.33 13.08
N GLU A 34 6.44 -2.63 13.16
CA GLU A 34 7.69 -3.24 12.70
C GLU A 34 7.44 -3.99 11.39
N ILE A 35 8.13 -3.60 10.33
CA ILE A 35 8.07 -4.23 9.02
C ILE A 35 9.38 -4.98 8.77
N LYS A 36 9.33 -6.30 8.65
CA LYS A 36 10.46 -7.17 8.38
C LYS A 36 10.08 -8.13 7.26
N LEU A 37 10.51 -7.81 6.05
CA LEU A 37 10.13 -8.55 4.82
C LEU A 37 11.35 -8.91 4.01
N GLN A 38 11.27 -10.02 3.28
CA GLN A 38 12.28 -10.52 2.33
C GLN A 38 11.56 -11.05 1.07
N GLY A 39 12.33 -11.19 -0.03
CA GLY A 39 11.78 -11.68 -1.30
C GLY A 39 11.08 -10.60 -2.13
N LEU A 40 11.31 -9.34 -1.79
CA LEU A 40 10.86 -8.18 -2.58
C LEU A 40 11.77 -7.96 -3.79
N VAL A 41 11.33 -7.18 -4.77
CA VAL A 41 12.18 -6.82 -5.91
C VAL A 41 13.33 -5.94 -5.42
N PRO A 42 14.61 -6.34 -5.63
CA PRO A 42 15.76 -5.58 -5.18
C PRO A 42 15.77 -4.14 -5.70
N ASN A 43 16.19 -3.19 -4.84
CA ASN A 43 16.28 -1.76 -5.15
C ASN A 43 14.97 -1.14 -5.65
N HIS A 44 13.83 -1.74 -5.31
CA HIS A 44 12.52 -1.26 -5.75
C HIS A 44 11.71 -0.72 -4.57
N THR A 45 10.86 0.27 -4.86
CA THR A 45 9.88 0.80 -3.92
C THR A 45 8.54 0.12 -4.13
N HIS A 46 8.01 -0.45 -3.07
CA HIS A 46 6.72 -1.13 -3.06
C HIS A 46 5.73 -0.41 -2.16
N ALA A 47 4.49 -0.27 -2.62
CA ALA A 47 3.44 0.23 -1.74
C ALA A 47 3.00 -0.85 -0.74
N ILE A 48 2.59 -0.41 0.45
CA ILE A 48 2.09 -1.27 1.54
C ILE A 48 0.91 -0.60 2.24
N HIS A 49 -0.21 -1.34 2.39
CA HIS A 49 -1.43 -0.83 3.00
C HIS A 49 -2.13 -1.90 3.85
N ILE A 50 -2.98 -1.46 4.80
CA ILE A 50 -3.99 -2.33 5.40
C ILE A 50 -5.24 -2.27 4.50
N HIS A 51 -5.73 -3.44 4.10
CA HIS A 51 -6.94 -3.62 3.32
C HIS A 51 -8.13 -4.02 4.21
N GLU A 52 -9.33 -3.80 3.67
CA GLU A 52 -10.60 -3.92 4.38
C GLU A 52 -10.88 -5.32 4.91
N PHE A 53 -10.56 -6.36 4.12
CA PHE A 53 -10.88 -7.74 4.46
C PHE A 53 -9.63 -8.62 4.60
N GLY A 54 -9.71 -9.63 5.49
CA GLY A 54 -8.75 -10.73 5.57
C GLY A 54 -9.14 -11.93 4.71
N ASP A 55 -10.06 -11.74 3.77
CA ASP A 55 -10.46 -12.78 2.83
C ASP A 55 -9.36 -13.02 1.78
N LEU A 56 -8.79 -14.22 1.80
CA LEU A 56 -7.77 -14.67 0.86
C LEU A 56 -8.26 -15.77 -0.08
N THR A 57 -9.57 -16.03 -0.15
CA THR A 57 -10.15 -17.10 -1.00
C THR A 57 -9.86 -16.90 -2.48
N GLY A 58 -9.80 -15.65 -2.94
CA GLY A 58 -9.35 -15.25 -4.29
C GLY A 58 -7.92 -14.71 -4.32
N GLY A 59 -7.06 -15.11 -3.37
CA GLY A 59 -5.74 -14.51 -3.15
C GLY A 59 -5.89 -13.08 -2.67
N CYS A 60 -4.95 -12.19 -3.05
CA CYS A 60 -5.02 -10.81 -2.59
C CYS A 60 -6.16 -9.99 -3.23
N LYS A 61 -6.89 -10.52 -4.20
CA LYS A 61 -7.98 -9.80 -4.90
C LYS A 61 -9.21 -9.60 -4.00
N THR A 62 -9.46 -10.53 -3.09
CA THR A 62 -10.61 -10.51 -2.18
C THR A 62 -10.39 -9.69 -0.90
N CYS A 63 -9.19 -9.12 -0.71
CA CYS A 63 -8.89 -8.24 0.44
C CYS A 63 -9.67 -6.92 0.48
N GLY A 64 -10.46 -6.58 -0.55
CA GLY A 64 -11.19 -5.32 -0.64
C GLY A 64 -10.32 -4.11 -1.00
N GLY A 65 -10.79 -2.90 -0.68
CA GLY A 65 -10.05 -1.64 -0.79
C GLY A 65 -9.11 -1.42 0.40
N HIS A 66 -8.50 -0.23 0.49
CA HIS A 66 -7.78 0.18 1.69
C HIS A 66 -8.75 0.30 2.87
N TYR A 67 -8.29 -0.01 4.08
CA TYR A 67 -9.07 0.19 5.30
C TYR A 67 -9.32 1.68 5.51
N ASN A 68 -10.56 2.11 5.27
CA ASN A 68 -10.99 3.49 5.23
C ASN A 68 -12.30 3.70 6.02
N PRO A 69 -12.24 3.66 7.35
CA PRO A 69 -13.45 3.79 8.18
C PRO A 69 -14.10 5.18 8.09
N GLU A 70 -13.33 6.21 7.72
CA GLU A 70 -13.80 7.60 7.65
C GLU A 70 -14.33 7.99 6.27
N GLY A 71 -14.20 7.12 5.25
CA GLY A 71 -14.70 7.41 3.90
C GLY A 71 -14.00 8.57 3.19
N VAL A 72 -12.73 8.83 3.53
CA VAL A 72 -11.93 9.92 2.95
C VAL A 72 -11.14 9.45 1.72
N THR A 73 -10.43 10.38 1.05
CA THR A 73 -9.55 10.03 -0.07
C THR A 73 -8.24 9.44 0.42
N HIS A 74 -7.58 8.67 -0.47
CA HIS A 74 -6.22 8.18 -0.26
C HIS A 74 -5.23 9.33 -0.08
N GLY A 75 -4.25 9.13 0.78
CA GLY A 75 -3.24 10.13 1.09
C GLY A 75 -2.02 9.55 1.81
N SER A 76 -1.28 10.40 2.53
CA SER A 76 -0.05 9.99 3.21
C SER A 76 0.22 10.82 4.46
N LEU A 77 0.83 10.20 5.46
CA LEU A 77 1.39 10.89 6.64
C LEU A 77 2.45 11.94 6.28
N LYS A 78 3.09 11.82 5.11
CA LYS A 78 4.05 12.82 4.62
C LYS A 78 3.40 14.13 4.20
N HIS A 79 2.09 14.12 3.99
CA HIS A 79 1.29 15.27 3.57
C HIS A 79 0.09 15.44 4.52
N PRO A 80 0.33 15.84 5.79
CA PRO A 80 -0.70 15.85 6.85
C PRO A 80 -1.85 16.85 6.62
N SER A 81 -1.71 17.77 5.68
CA SER A 81 -2.78 18.67 5.25
C SER A 81 -3.83 18.00 4.35
N HIS A 82 -3.57 16.79 3.87
CA HIS A 82 -4.50 16.01 3.05
C HIS A 82 -5.05 14.84 3.87
N PRO A 83 -6.34 14.48 3.67
CA PRO A 83 -6.89 13.29 4.29
C PRO A 83 -6.15 12.03 3.80
N ARG A 84 -6.18 10.96 4.59
CA ARG A 84 -5.69 9.64 4.22
C ARG A 84 -6.53 8.56 4.85
N HIS A 85 -6.54 7.36 4.26
CA HIS A 85 -7.13 6.20 4.90
C HIS A 85 -6.31 5.79 6.13
N VAL A 86 -6.95 5.25 7.16
CA VAL A 86 -6.22 4.62 8.28
C VAL A 86 -5.28 3.52 7.75
N GLY A 87 -5.68 2.83 6.69
CA GLY A 87 -4.89 1.79 6.04
C GLY A 87 -3.69 2.28 5.23
N ASP A 88 -3.57 3.59 4.96
CA ASP A 88 -2.44 4.15 4.18
C ASP A 88 -1.18 4.31 5.05
N LEU A 89 -0.65 3.26 5.59
CA LEU A 89 0.49 3.20 6.52
C LEU A 89 1.63 4.19 6.19
N CYS A 90 2.85 3.71 5.98
CA CYS A 90 3.96 4.51 5.43
C CYS A 90 3.85 4.69 3.90
N ASN A 91 2.81 4.17 3.26
CA ASN A 91 2.58 4.07 1.82
C ASN A 91 3.65 3.25 1.10
N ASN A 92 4.93 3.61 1.25
CA ASN A 92 6.03 3.05 0.48
C ASN A 92 7.13 2.49 1.38
N ILE A 93 7.59 1.28 1.07
CA ILE A 93 8.76 0.62 1.64
C ILE A 93 9.82 0.43 0.56
N VAL A 94 11.10 0.61 0.90
CA VAL A 94 12.20 0.51 -0.06
C VAL A 94 13.01 -0.76 0.19
N ALA A 95 12.96 -1.68 -0.77
CA ALA A 95 13.73 -2.91 -0.69
C ALA A 95 15.23 -2.65 -0.95
N SER A 96 16.09 -3.23 -0.12
CA SER A 96 17.54 -3.22 -0.30
C SER A 96 17.96 -3.97 -1.58
N SER A 97 19.24 -3.92 -1.93
CA SER A 97 19.82 -4.70 -3.04
C SER A 97 19.65 -6.22 -2.89
N LYS A 98 19.28 -6.69 -1.70
CA LYS A 98 18.97 -8.10 -1.40
C LYS A 98 17.46 -8.38 -1.35
N GLY A 99 16.59 -7.41 -1.70
CA GLY A 99 15.14 -7.56 -1.61
C GLY A 99 14.61 -7.64 -0.18
N VAL A 100 15.27 -6.97 0.77
CA VAL A 100 14.95 -6.99 2.20
C VAL A 100 14.50 -5.61 2.65
N VAL A 101 13.46 -5.58 3.49
CA VAL A 101 12.99 -4.40 4.24
C VAL A 101 13.05 -4.71 5.72
N ALA A 102 13.59 -3.78 6.52
CA ALA A 102 13.58 -3.83 7.98
C ALA A 102 13.41 -2.40 8.51
N GLU A 103 12.16 -2.01 8.76
CA GLU A 103 11.77 -0.65 9.10
C GLU A 103 10.89 -0.62 10.34
N ILE A 104 10.92 0.50 11.06
CA ILE A 104 10.02 0.81 12.20
C ILE A 104 9.33 2.13 11.90
N HIS A 105 8.00 2.12 12.00
CA HIS A 105 7.14 3.28 11.83
C HIS A 105 6.24 3.46 13.05
N TYR A 106 5.58 4.61 13.15
CA TYR A 106 4.59 4.92 14.19
C TYR A 106 3.30 5.41 13.55
N PHE A 107 2.19 4.73 13.85
CA PHE A 107 0.85 5.01 13.35
C PHE A 107 -0.10 5.10 14.55
N PRO A 108 -0.21 6.27 15.18
CA PRO A 108 -1.00 6.42 16.42
C PRO A 108 -2.50 6.22 16.23
N ASP A 109 -2.98 6.35 15.00
CA ASP A 109 -4.37 6.16 14.57
C ASP A 109 -4.70 4.72 14.14
N VAL A 110 -3.70 3.83 14.05
CA VAL A 110 -3.91 2.41 13.79
C VAL A 110 -4.18 1.67 15.10
N ILE A 111 -5.44 1.46 15.40
CA ILE A 111 -5.87 0.74 16.61
C ILE A 111 -5.81 -0.76 16.33
N VAL A 112 -5.05 -1.51 17.15
CA VAL A 112 -4.80 -2.94 16.94
C VAL A 112 -6.09 -3.75 16.82
N ASN A 113 -7.08 -3.48 17.67
CA ASN A 113 -8.36 -4.23 17.65
C ASN A 113 -9.15 -4.01 16.35
N ASP A 114 -9.05 -2.83 15.76
CA ASP A 114 -9.81 -2.47 14.55
C ASP A 114 -9.22 -3.09 13.27
N ILE A 115 -7.95 -3.50 13.33
CA ILE A 115 -7.26 -4.11 12.19
C ILE A 115 -7.23 -5.64 12.24
N LEU A 116 -7.64 -6.27 13.35
CA LEU A 116 -7.75 -7.73 13.44
C LEU A 116 -8.72 -8.29 12.40
N GLY A 117 -8.33 -9.37 11.73
CA GLY A 117 -9.12 -9.98 10.66
C GLY A 117 -9.06 -9.24 9.32
N ARG A 118 -8.40 -8.08 9.25
CA ARG A 118 -8.07 -7.38 7.98
C ARG A 118 -6.82 -7.97 7.37
N SER A 119 -6.30 -7.38 6.29
CA SER A 119 -5.05 -7.85 5.68
C SER A 119 -4.07 -6.72 5.44
N VAL A 120 -2.78 -7.03 5.54
CA VAL A 120 -1.71 -6.20 5.00
C VAL A 120 -1.43 -6.65 3.57
N VAL A 121 -1.43 -5.72 2.63
CA VAL A 121 -1.17 -5.99 1.21
C VAL A 121 0.07 -5.23 0.75
N ILE A 122 0.93 -5.93 0.01
CA ILE A 122 2.10 -5.36 -0.66
C ILE A 122 1.80 -5.26 -2.15
N HIS A 123 2.05 -4.10 -2.74
CA HIS A 123 1.80 -3.82 -4.14
C HIS A 123 3.09 -3.84 -4.98
N LYS A 124 2.92 -4.02 -6.28
CA LYS A 124 4.04 -4.12 -7.22
C LYS A 124 4.75 -2.79 -7.43
N LEU A 125 4.03 -1.69 -7.38
CA LEU A 125 4.53 -0.37 -7.76
C LEU A 125 4.55 0.59 -6.57
N THR A 126 5.17 1.73 -6.80
CA THR A 126 5.24 2.85 -5.86
C THR A 126 3.88 3.54 -5.76
N ASP A 127 3.48 3.87 -4.55
CA ASP A 127 2.34 4.73 -4.23
C ASP A 127 2.68 6.19 -4.51
N ASP A 128 1.79 6.93 -5.15
CA ASP A 128 1.95 8.35 -5.47
C ASP A 128 1.47 9.28 -4.34
N LEU A 129 1.12 8.73 -3.18
CA LEU A 129 0.73 9.43 -1.95
C LEU A 129 -0.57 10.25 -2.06
N GLY A 130 -1.43 9.95 -3.05
CA GLY A 130 -2.62 10.73 -3.35
C GLY A 130 -2.34 12.09 -3.99
N MET A 131 -1.10 12.33 -4.42
CA MET A 131 -0.65 13.64 -4.91
C MET A 131 -0.97 13.89 -6.39
N GLN A 132 -1.56 12.93 -7.11
CA GLN A 132 -1.92 13.04 -8.53
C GLN A 132 -0.70 13.37 -9.43
N GLY A 133 0.42 12.76 -9.13
CA GLY A 133 1.68 12.97 -9.83
C GLY A 133 2.78 12.03 -9.37
N ILE A 134 3.98 12.28 -9.80
CA ILE A 134 5.17 11.49 -9.46
C ILE A 134 6.30 12.38 -8.95
N TYR A 135 7.22 11.79 -8.19
CA TYR A 135 8.48 12.42 -7.86
C TYR A 135 9.60 11.90 -8.76
N GLU A 136 10.27 12.80 -9.46
CA GLU A 136 11.51 12.57 -10.18
C GLU A 136 12.68 13.11 -9.33
N GLY A 137 13.26 12.23 -8.50
CA GLY A 137 14.17 12.65 -7.45
C GLY A 137 13.46 13.51 -6.40
N LYS A 138 13.84 14.79 -6.29
CA LYS A 138 13.21 15.76 -5.37
C LYS A 138 12.12 16.62 -6.03
N LYS A 139 11.98 16.55 -7.35
CA LYS A 139 11.03 17.38 -8.12
C LYS A 139 9.71 16.63 -8.26
N PHE A 140 8.63 17.28 -7.86
CA PHE A 140 7.28 16.80 -8.12
C PHE A 140 6.85 17.18 -9.53
N LYS A 141 6.16 16.28 -10.22
CA LYS A 141 5.57 16.47 -11.55
C LYS A 141 4.15 15.91 -11.53
N SER A 142 3.16 16.78 -11.69
CA SER A 142 1.77 16.35 -11.76
C SER A 142 1.47 15.57 -13.04
N TYR A 143 0.42 14.74 -13.04
CA TYR A 143 0.02 14.03 -14.26
C TYR A 143 -0.38 15.00 -15.38
N SER A 144 -0.88 16.18 -15.05
CA SER A 144 -1.21 17.23 -16.02
C SER A 144 0.03 17.83 -16.72
N GLU A 145 1.21 17.71 -16.13
CA GLU A 145 2.48 18.23 -16.71
C GLU A 145 3.25 17.15 -17.51
N MET A 146 2.88 15.88 -17.38
CA MET A 146 3.53 14.79 -18.11
C MET A 146 3.19 14.84 -19.60
N SER A 147 4.13 14.45 -20.46
CA SER A 147 3.86 14.25 -21.90
C SER A 147 2.88 13.07 -22.11
N LEU A 148 2.23 13.02 -23.28
CA LEU A 148 1.34 11.91 -23.62
C LEU A 148 2.04 10.54 -23.61
N SER A 149 3.31 10.50 -24.02
CA SER A 149 4.13 9.28 -24.01
C SER A 149 4.43 8.80 -22.59
N GLU A 150 4.78 9.70 -21.67
CA GLU A 150 4.98 9.39 -20.25
C GLU A 150 3.70 8.90 -19.58
N LEU A 151 2.58 9.60 -19.81
CA LEU A 151 1.26 9.21 -19.28
C LEU A 151 0.87 7.82 -19.75
N LYS A 152 1.01 7.52 -21.05
CA LYS A 152 0.72 6.20 -21.61
C LYS A 152 1.59 5.12 -20.96
N ALA A 153 2.91 5.34 -20.89
CA ALA A 153 3.82 4.38 -20.28
C ALA A 153 3.49 4.13 -18.80
N TYR A 154 3.18 5.19 -18.05
CA TYR A 154 2.83 5.13 -16.64
C TYR A 154 1.52 4.36 -16.41
N ALA A 155 0.48 4.65 -17.20
CA ALA A 155 -0.84 4.01 -17.08
C ALA A 155 -0.84 2.55 -17.56
N ILE A 156 -0.07 2.22 -18.62
CA ILE A 156 0.12 0.84 -19.11
C ILE A 156 0.84 -0.01 -18.06
N ASN A 157 1.88 0.51 -17.41
CA ASN A 157 2.59 -0.20 -16.34
C ASN A 157 1.67 -0.54 -15.15
N ARG A 158 0.59 0.21 -14.96
CA ARG A 158 -0.44 -0.01 -13.93
C ARG A 158 -1.62 -0.87 -14.39
N ASN A 159 -1.55 -1.35 -15.64
CA ASN A 159 -2.60 -2.15 -16.29
C ASN A 159 -3.96 -1.42 -16.42
N TYR A 160 -3.95 -0.09 -16.49
CA TYR A 160 -5.17 0.67 -16.74
C TYR A 160 -5.56 0.64 -18.22
N PHE A 161 -4.58 0.52 -19.10
CA PHE A 161 -4.75 0.45 -20.54
C PHE A 161 -3.76 -0.55 -21.14
N LYS A 162 -4.04 -1.01 -22.36
CA LYS A 162 -3.16 -1.92 -23.11
C LYS A 162 -2.27 -1.14 -24.06
N ARG A 163 -1.10 -1.73 -24.40
CA ARG A 163 -0.27 -1.18 -25.47
C ARG A 163 -1.02 -1.20 -26.79
N GLY A 164 -1.10 -0.06 -27.47
CA GLY A 164 -1.84 0.09 -28.74
C GLY A 164 -3.24 0.70 -28.59
N ASP A 165 -3.77 0.82 -27.38
CA ASP A 165 -5.05 1.50 -27.18
C ASP A 165 -4.99 2.95 -27.66
N LYS A 166 -6.01 3.35 -28.44
CA LYS A 166 -6.19 4.74 -28.92
C LYS A 166 -6.89 5.57 -27.83
N ILE A 167 -6.11 6.09 -26.88
CA ILE A 167 -6.62 6.83 -25.74
C ILE A 167 -6.07 8.25 -25.78
N ASN A 168 -6.94 9.21 -25.54
CA ASN A 168 -6.55 10.62 -25.47
C ASN A 168 -5.93 10.96 -24.11
N ARG A 169 -5.25 12.10 -24.05
CA ARG A 169 -4.56 12.60 -22.84
C ARG A 169 -5.50 12.74 -21.66
N GLU A 170 -6.66 13.35 -21.88
CA GLU A 170 -7.64 13.65 -20.84
C GLU A 170 -8.13 12.37 -20.14
N THR A 171 -8.49 11.34 -20.90
CA THR A 171 -8.89 10.04 -20.37
C THR A 171 -7.82 9.42 -19.48
N ILE A 172 -6.53 9.52 -19.88
CA ILE A 172 -5.43 8.96 -19.08
C ILE A 172 -5.25 9.76 -17.78
N VAL A 173 -5.22 11.09 -17.86
CA VAL A 173 -5.05 11.98 -16.69
C VAL A 173 -6.21 11.77 -15.70
N ASN A 174 -7.46 11.74 -16.18
CA ASN A 174 -8.63 11.51 -15.33
C ASN A 174 -8.56 10.14 -14.63
N LYS A 175 -8.16 9.08 -15.35
CA LYS A 175 -7.98 7.75 -14.74
C LYS A 175 -6.90 7.76 -13.68
N LEU A 176 -5.75 8.35 -13.95
CA LEU A 176 -4.63 8.42 -13.00
C LEU A 176 -4.99 9.26 -11.77
N ASN A 177 -5.65 10.40 -11.93
CA ASN A 177 -6.11 11.23 -10.81
C ASN A 177 -7.11 10.50 -9.92
N THR A 178 -8.09 9.82 -10.53
CA THR A 178 -9.09 9.03 -9.80
C THR A 178 -8.43 7.91 -9.00
N GLU A 179 -7.52 7.15 -9.60
CA GLU A 179 -6.84 6.05 -8.92
C GLU A 179 -5.80 6.54 -7.89
N SER A 180 -5.20 7.72 -8.10
CA SER A 180 -4.34 8.38 -7.11
C SER A 180 -5.09 8.62 -5.80
N LEU A 181 -6.28 9.23 -5.89
CA LEU A 181 -7.13 9.53 -4.73
C LEU A 181 -7.83 8.31 -4.14
N LYS A 182 -7.78 7.17 -4.81
CA LYS A 182 -8.38 5.91 -4.36
C LYS A 182 -7.36 4.92 -3.79
N THR A 183 -6.20 4.79 -4.43
CA THR A 183 -5.24 3.71 -4.15
C THR A 183 -3.76 4.11 -4.31
N GLY A 184 -3.46 5.38 -4.52
CA GLY A 184 -2.09 5.85 -4.76
C GLY A 184 -1.45 5.31 -6.05
N ASN A 185 -2.25 4.83 -7.01
CA ASN A 185 -1.73 4.21 -8.23
C ASN A 185 -0.71 3.08 -7.98
N ALA A 186 -0.83 2.36 -6.86
CA ALA A 186 0.13 1.36 -6.38
C ALA A 186 0.24 0.09 -7.26
N GLY A 187 -0.65 -0.06 -8.23
CA GLY A 187 -0.63 -1.18 -9.16
C GLY A 187 -1.12 -2.50 -8.57
N SER A 188 -0.70 -3.62 -9.17
CA SER A 188 -1.17 -4.95 -8.77
C SER A 188 -0.64 -5.37 -7.39
N ARG A 189 -1.40 -6.25 -6.72
CA ARG A 189 -1.07 -6.83 -5.42
C ARG A 189 -0.09 -7.98 -5.60
N MET A 190 1.01 -7.97 -4.85
CA MET A 190 2.07 -9.00 -4.91
C MET A 190 1.94 -10.03 -3.81
N GLY A 191 1.58 -9.60 -2.62
CA GLY A 191 1.46 -10.44 -1.45
C GLY A 191 0.48 -9.86 -0.45
N CYS A 192 -0.12 -10.74 0.34
CA CYS A 192 -1.08 -10.35 1.37
C CYS A 192 -1.04 -11.35 2.54
N ALA A 193 -1.29 -10.82 3.73
CA ALA A 193 -1.34 -11.64 4.94
C ALA A 193 -2.41 -11.09 5.89
N VAL A 194 -3.20 -11.99 6.47
CA VAL A 194 -4.22 -11.63 7.45
C VAL A 194 -3.57 -11.15 8.74
N VAL A 195 -4.12 -10.12 9.32
CA VAL A 195 -3.71 -9.57 10.61
C VAL A 195 -4.36 -10.39 11.73
N GLY A 196 -3.56 -11.14 12.43
CA GLY A 196 -3.99 -11.95 13.58
C GLY A 196 -3.39 -11.45 14.90
N LEU A 197 -3.81 -12.07 16.01
CA LEU A 197 -3.23 -11.80 17.32
C LEU A 197 -1.76 -12.26 17.36
N SER A 198 -0.90 -11.42 17.91
CA SER A 198 0.51 -11.78 18.15
C SER A 198 0.69 -12.38 19.53
N LYS A 199 1.40 -13.51 19.61
CA LYS A 199 1.93 -13.98 20.89
C LYS A 199 2.88 -12.91 21.45
N LYS A 200 2.77 -12.64 22.76
CA LYS A 200 3.68 -11.70 23.46
C LYS A 200 5.14 -12.10 23.34
#